data_a0eeff9ea3c6764d35fd32faa7b462bf
#
_entry.id   a0eeff9ea3c6764d35fd32faa7b462bf
#
_cell.length_a   1.000
_cell.length_b   1.000
_cell.length_c   1.000
_cell.angle_alpha   90.00
_cell.angle_beta   90.00
_cell.angle_gamma   90.00
#
_symmetry.space_group_name_H-M   'P 1'
#
loop_
_entity.id
_entity.type
_entity.pdbx_description
1 polymer ?
#
loop_
_entity_poly.entity_id
_entity_poly.type
_entity_poly.pdbx_seq_one_letter_code
_entity_poly.pdbx_strand_id
1 'polypeptide(L)'
;KRMGYQVEVVQINWEKKKELVESGEIDCIMGCFSMEGRLDDYRWAGPYIASRQVVAVNENSDIYKLSDLEGKNLAVQSTTKPEGIFLNRTDERIPKLGNLISLGHRELIYTFLGKGYVDAVAAHEESVVQYMKDYDASFRILEEPLMITGIGVAFAKDDDRGICEQMDQTLEEMRQDGTSLKIIGKYLDDPQKYLEVDDLG
;
A
#
# COMPACT_ATOMS: atom_id res chain seq x y z
N LYS A 1 2.31 -7.04 21.15
CA LYS A 1 2.25 -7.07 22.63
C LYS A 1 1.01 -7.79 23.16
N ARG A 2 -0.21 -7.54 22.63
CA ARG A 2 -1.45 -8.18 23.10
C ARG A 2 -1.43 -9.70 22.93
N MET A 3 -0.89 -10.18 21.83
CA MET A 3 -0.79 -11.61 21.51
C MET A 3 0.39 -12.31 22.22
N GLY A 4 1.24 -11.58 22.96
CA GLY A 4 2.38 -12.16 23.68
C GLY A 4 3.61 -12.49 22.81
N TYR A 5 3.57 -12.22 21.51
CA TYR A 5 4.70 -12.48 20.61
C TYR A 5 5.73 -11.35 20.64
N GLN A 6 6.98 -11.71 20.40
CA GLN A 6 8.03 -10.78 20.01
C GLN A 6 7.98 -10.64 18.49
N VAL A 7 8.13 -9.40 18.01
CA VAL A 7 8.05 -9.08 16.58
C VAL A 7 9.44 -8.73 16.08
N GLU A 8 9.88 -9.41 15.04
CA GLU A 8 11.03 -9.04 14.24
C GLU A 8 10.55 -8.48 12.90
N VAL A 9 11.03 -7.30 12.53
CA VAL A 9 10.71 -6.68 11.25
C VAL A 9 11.86 -6.93 10.28
N VAL A 10 11.56 -7.63 9.19
CA VAL A 10 12.52 -8.02 8.16
C VAL A 10 12.20 -7.31 6.87
N GLN A 11 13.19 -6.65 6.28
CA GLN A 11 13.07 -6.11 4.92
C GLN A 11 13.26 -7.23 3.91
N ILE A 12 12.30 -7.37 2.99
CA ILE A 12 12.30 -8.44 1.98
C ILE A 12 12.38 -7.88 0.56
N ASN A 13 12.80 -8.73 -0.39
CA ASN A 13 12.53 -8.49 -1.79
C ASN A 13 11.01 -8.68 -2.02
N TRP A 14 10.32 -7.58 -2.36
CA TRP A 14 8.86 -7.57 -2.50
C TRP A 14 8.33 -8.54 -3.57
N GLU A 15 9.08 -8.79 -4.61
CA GLU A 15 8.71 -9.75 -5.66
C GLU A 15 8.63 -11.19 -5.15
N LYS A 16 9.43 -11.51 -4.10
CA LYS A 16 9.48 -12.84 -3.47
C LYS A 16 8.53 -13.02 -2.29
N LYS A 17 7.71 -12.03 -1.95
CA LYS A 17 6.85 -12.05 -0.74
C LYS A 17 6.02 -13.32 -0.58
N LYS A 18 5.47 -13.87 -1.67
CA LYS A 18 4.66 -15.10 -1.64
C LYS A 18 5.52 -16.31 -1.34
N GLU A 19 6.65 -16.47 -2.03
CA GLU A 19 7.62 -17.54 -1.78
C GLU A 19 8.10 -17.56 -0.33
N LEU A 20 8.45 -16.38 0.21
CA LEU A 20 8.99 -16.23 1.57
C LEU A 20 7.97 -16.61 2.66
N VAL A 21 6.69 -16.23 2.50
CA VAL A 21 5.67 -16.59 3.47
C VAL A 21 5.24 -18.06 3.34
N GLU A 22 5.19 -18.62 2.13
CA GLU A 22 4.85 -20.02 1.88
C GLU A 22 5.97 -20.97 2.35
N SER A 23 7.24 -20.56 2.26
CA SER A 23 8.37 -21.33 2.79
C SER A 23 8.55 -21.24 4.31
N GLY A 24 7.85 -20.30 4.98
CA GLY A 24 8.00 -20.03 6.40
C GLY A 24 9.27 -19.26 6.75
N GLU A 25 9.97 -18.67 5.78
CA GLU A 25 11.12 -17.79 6.03
C GLU A 25 10.65 -16.48 6.70
N ILE A 26 9.43 -16.03 6.41
CA ILE A 26 8.70 -15.04 7.18
C ILE A 26 7.35 -15.60 7.62
N ASP A 27 6.88 -15.21 8.80
CA ASP A 27 5.59 -15.68 9.33
C ASP A 27 4.39 -15.04 8.64
N CYS A 28 4.51 -13.76 8.30
CA CYS A 28 3.44 -13.01 7.65
C CYS A 28 3.98 -11.81 6.86
N ILE A 29 3.15 -11.26 5.99
CA ILE A 29 3.40 -10.03 5.25
C ILE A 29 2.55 -8.93 5.91
N MET A 30 3.20 -7.97 6.58
CA MET A 30 2.54 -6.82 7.22
C MET A 30 3.19 -5.51 6.77
N GLY A 31 2.77 -4.98 5.63
CA GLY A 31 3.39 -3.76 5.09
C GLY A 31 2.65 -3.22 3.87
N CYS A 32 1.56 -2.49 4.07
CA CYS A 32 0.76 -1.92 2.97
C CYS A 32 0.38 -2.98 1.93
N PHE A 33 -0.13 -4.14 2.38
CA PHE A 33 -0.49 -5.23 1.48
C PHE A 33 -2.00 -5.30 1.29
N SER A 34 -2.45 -4.93 0.10
CA SER A 34 -3.84 -4.90 -0.32
C SER A 34 -4.44 -6.29 -0.40
N MET A 35 -5.59 -6.48 0.22
CA MET A 35 -6.33 -7.75 0.22
C MET A 35 -7.05 -7.98 -1.11
N GLU A 36 -7.56 -6.93 -1.74
CA GLU A 36 -8.37 -7.03 -2.96
C GLU A 36 -7.70 -7.84 -4.07
N GLY A 37 -8.46 -8.80 -4.63
CA GLY A 37 -8.03 -9.71 -5.69
C GLY A 37 -6.91 -10.66 -5.28
N ARG A 38 -6.73 -10.89 -3.97
CA ARG A 38 -5.74 -11.81 -3.38
C ARG A 38 -6.32 -12.66 -2.25
N LEU A 39 -7.63 -12.61 -2.02
CA LEU A 39 -8.28 -13.33 -0.93
C LEU A 39 -8.07 -14.84 -1.01
N ASP A 40 -7.99 -15.39 -2.22
CA ASP A 40 -7.75 -16.81 -2.46
C ASP A 40 -6.27 -17.22 -2.40
N ASP A 41 -5.34 -16.26 -2.46
CA ASP A 41 -3.90 -16.52 -2.48
C ASP A 41 -3.27 -16.68 -1.09
N TYR A 42 -3.90 -16.09 -0.07
CA TYR A 42 -3.37 -16.02 1.29
C TYR A 42 -4.45 -16.29 2.33
N ARG A 43 -4.04 -16.55 3.56
CA ARG A 43 -4.90 -16.47 4.73
C ARG A 43 -4.74 -15.07 5.33
N TRP A 44 -5.83 -14.38 5.62
CA TRP A 44 -5.81 -12.96 5.96
C TRP A 44 -6.29 -12.69 7.37
N ALA A 45 -5.64 -11.75 8.06
CA ALA A 45 -6.14 -11.05 9.22
C ALA A 45 -6.39 -9.56 8.86
N GLY A 46 -7.54 -9.06 9.21
CA GLY A 46 -8.02 -7.71 8.85
C GLY A 46 -9.14 -7.72 7.80
N PRO A 47 -9.42 -6.58 7.14
CA PRO A 47 -8.53 -5.41 6.99
C PRO A 47 -8.38 -4.58 8.28
N TYR A 48 -7.18 -4.09 8.55
CA TYR A 48 -6.92 -3.27 9.73
C TYR A 48 -6.85 -1.77 9.45
N ILE A 49 -6.72 -1.39 8.19
CA ILE A 49 -6.71 -0.01 7.71
C ILE A 49 -7.23 0.07 6.27
N ALA A 50 -8.02 1.09 5.97
CA ALA A 50 -8.35 1.47 4.60
C ALA A 50 -7.20 2.30 4.03
N SER A 51 -6.78 2.02 2.80
CA SER A 51 -5.74 2.75 2.12
C SER A 51 -6.16 3.19 0.73
N ARG A 52 -5.79 4.40 0.35
CA ARG A 52 -5.97 4.92 -1.00
C ARG A 52 -4.71 4.62 -1.81
N GLN A 53 -4.90 4.01 -2.98
CA GLN A 53 -3.88 4.01 -4.02
C GLN A 53 -3.97 5.34 -4.76
N VAL A 54 -2.90 6.10 -4.78
CA VAL A 54 -2.89 7.46 -5.30
C VAL A 54 -1.79 7.67 -6.33
N VAL A 55 -1.92 8.73 -7.11
CA VAL A 55 -0.85 9.27 -7.93
C VAL A 55 -0.26 10.47 -7.21
N ALA A 56 1.06 10.51 -7.12
CA ALA A 56 1.79 11.67 -6.61
C ALA A 56 2.71 12.25 -7.69
N VAL A 57 2.86 13.56 -7.66
CA VAL A 57 3.67 14.34 -8.60
C VAL A 57 4.52 15.34 -7.82
N ASN A 58 5.52 15.95 -8.46
CA ASN A 58 6.22 17.08 -7.85
C ASN A 58 5.23 18.24 -7.58
N GLU A 59 5.45 18.99 -6.51
CA GLU A 59 4.55 20.06 -6.07
C GLU A 59 4.20 21.07 -7.19
N ASN A 60 5.18 21.42 -8.02
CA ASN A 60 5.05 22.37 -9.11
C ASN A 60 4.59 21.73 -10.44
N SER A 61 4.15 20.48 -10.44
CA SER A 61 3.67 19.79 -11.65
C SER A 61 2.36 20.37 -12.16
N ASP A 62 2.16 20.32 -13.47
CA ASP A 62 0.92 20.69 -14.17
C ASP A 62 -0.13 19.55 -14.20
N ILE A 63 0.15 18.41 -13.59
CA ILE A 63 -0.72 17.25 -13.52
C ILE A 63 -1.63 17.38 -12.29
N TYR A 64 -2.94 17.54 -12.45
CA TYR A 64 -3.91 17.71 -11.36
C TYR A 64 -4.91 16.56 -11.26
N LYS A 65 -5.12 15.79 -12.32
CA LYS A 65 -6.07 14.68 -12.40
C LYS A 65 -5.49 13.52 -13.22
N LEU A 66 -6.09 12.34 -13.14
CA LEU A 66 -5.59 11.14 -13.83
C LEU A 66 -5.50 11.32 -15.34
N SER A 67 -6.42 12.04 -15.96
CA SER A 67 -6.40 12.32 -17.41
C SER A 67 -5.20 13.16 -17.87
N ASP A 68 -4.56 13.91 -16.97
CA ASP A 68 -3.37 14.74 -17.30
C ASP A 68 -2.10 13.89 -17.42
N LEU A 69 -2.18 12.59 -17.11
CA LEU A 69 -1.09 11.62 -17.30
C LEU A 69 -0.86 11.23 -18.76
N GLU A 70 -1.66 11.74 -19.72
CA GLU A 70 -1.47 11.43 -21.13
C GLU A 70 -0.05 11.78 -21.61
N GLY A 71 0.64 10.78 -22.17
CA GLY A 71 2.02 10.92 -22.65
C GLY A 71 3.08 11.11 -21.57
N LYS A 72 2.72 11.14 -20.29
CA LYS A 72 3.66 11.30 -19.16
C LYS A 72 4.35 9.98 -18.80
N ASN A 73 5.50 10.08 -18.13
CA ASN A 73 6.23 8.93 -17.59
C ASN A 73 5.83 8.71 -16.13
N LEU A 74 5.46 7.47 -15.79
CA LEU A 74 5.02 7.12 -14.45
C LEU A 74 5.83 5.95 -13.92
N ALA A 75 6.24 6.00 -12.64
CA ALA A 75 6.89 4.89 -11.98
C ALA A 75 5.99 4.24 -10.92
N VAL A 76 6.08 2.92 -10.83
CA VAL A 76 5.39 2.07 -9.86
C VAL A 76 6.35 1.07 -9.24
N GLN A 77 6.02 0.55 -8.07
CA GLN A 77 6.71 -0.63 -7.56
C GLN A 77 6.15 -1.87 -8.26
N SER A 78 7.06 -2.78 -8.68
CA SER A 78 6.68 -4.04 -9.32
C SER A 78 5.83 -4.92 -8.40
N THR A 79 4.95 -5.72 -9.01
CA THR A 79 4.01 -6.64 -8.35
C THR A 79 3.02 -5.98 -7.37
N THR A 80 2.72 -4.69 -7.61
CA THR A 80 1.73 -3.92 -6.84
C THR A 80 0.42 -3.74 -7.61
N LYS A 81 -0.64 -3.29 -6.92
CA LYS A 81 -1.92 -2.95 -7.55
C LYS A 81 -1.81 -1.83 -8.56
N PRO A 82 -1.15 -0.69 -8.27
CA PRO A 82 -0.95 0.36 -9.27
C PRO A 82 -0.28 -0.16 -10.54
N GLU A 83 0.75 -1.00 -10.44
CA GLU A 83 1.37 -1.59 -11.62
C GLU A 83 0.34 -2.34 -12.48
N GLY A 84 -0.47 -3.20 -11.86
CA GLY A 84 -1.51 -3.97 -12.57
C GLY A 84 -2.54 -3.07 -13.25
N ILE A 85 -2.98 -2.00 -12.59
CA ILE A 85 -3.93 -1.03 -13.13
C ILE A 85 -3.37 -0.37 -14.40
N PHE A 86 -2.14 0.13 -14.35
CA PHE A 86 -1.52 0.83 -15.48
C PHE A 86 -1.10 -0.11 -16.62
N LEU A 87 -0.58 -1.31 -16.32
CA LEU A 87 -0.20 -2.30 -17.33
C LEU A 87 -1.43 -2.81 -18.11
N ASN A 88 -2.48 -3.17 -17.39
CA ASN A 88 -3.66 -3.80 -17.98
C ASN A 88 -4.72 -2.79 -18.41
N ARG A 89 -4.53 -1.50 -18.07
CA ARG A 89 -5.49 -0.42 -18.35
C ARG A 89 -6.91 -0.78 -17.88
N THR A 90 -7.00 -1.25 -16.65
CA THR A 90 -8.27 -1.68 -16.06
C THR A 90 -9.18 -0.53 -15.63
N ASP A 91 -8.65 0.70 -15.64
CA ASP A 91 -9.35 1.92 -15.26
C ASP A 91 -9.46 2.86 -16.47
N GLU A 92 -10.68 3.11 -16.94
CA GLU A 92 -10.97 3.95 -18.12
C GLU A 92 -10.58 5.43 -17.93
N ARG A 93 -10.39 5.88 -16.68
CA ARG A 93 -9.94 7.24 -16.37
C ARG A 93 -8.47 7.49 -16.73
N ILE A 94 -7.71 6.40 -16.92
CA ILE A 94 -6.27 6.44 -17.14
C ILE A 94 -5.99 6.54 -18.65
N PRO A 95 -5.34 7.61 -19.10
CA PRO A 95 -4.97 7.80 -20.50
C PRO A 95 -3.75 6.94 -20.86
N LYS A 96 -3.36 7.02 -22.11
CA LYS A 96 -2.13 6.37 -22.59
C LYS A 96 -0.91 7.10 -22.03
N LEU A 97 -0.13 6.39 -21.21
CA LEU A 97 1.15 6.90 -20.71
C LEU A 97 2.22 6.97 -21.82
N GLY A 98 3.21 7.85 -21.65
CA GLY A 98 4.44 7.82 -22.41
C GLY A 98 5.25 6.57 -22.09
N ASN A 99 5.60 6.39 -20.81
CA ASN A 99 6.25 5.18 -20.30
C ASN A 99 5.70 4.81 -18.92
N LEU A 100 5.65 3.51 -18.66
CA LEU A 100 5.47 2.94 -17.33
C LEU A 100 6.78 2.27 -16.91
N ILE A 101 7.33 2.68 -15.77
CA ILE A 101 8.60 2.18 -15.23
C ILE A 101 8.30 1.41 -13.95
N SER A 102 8.53 0.09 -13.98
CA SER A 102 8.38 -0.78 -12.81
C SER A 102 9.71 -0.98 -12.12
N LEU A 103 9.77 -0.68 -10.81
CA LEU A 103 10.98 -0.76 -9.99
C LEU A 103 10.74 -1.72 -8.81
N GLY A 104 11.76 -2.52 -8.47
CA GLY A 104 11.65 -3.52 -7.39
C GLY A 104 11.52 -2.91 -5.99
N HIS A 105 12.06 -1.71 -5.78
CA HIS A 105 12.08 -1.04 -4.47
C HIS A 105 11.24 0.24 -4.47
N ARG A 106 10.38 0.38 -3.46
CA ARG A 106 9.47 1.52 -3.34
C ARG A 106 10.20 2.87 -3.25
N GLU A 107 11.27 2.94 -2.50
CA GLU A 107 12.04 4.18 -2.31
C GLU A 107 12.61 4.72 -3.62
N LEU A 108 12.86 3.83 -4.59
CA LEU A 108 13.37 4.23 -5.90
C LEU A 108 12.34 4.99 -6.72
N ILE A 109 11.04 4.64 -6.63
CA ILE A 109 10.02 5.37 -7.40
C ILE A 109 9.95 6.83 -6.93
N TYR A 110 10.02 7.08 -5.60
CA TYR A 110 10.01 8.43 -5.04
C TYR A 110 11.29 9.20 -5.37
N THR A 111 12.44 8.52 -5.34
CA THR A 111 13.71 9.10 -5.78
C THR A 111 13.64 9.53 -7.26
N PHE A 112 13.03 8.71 -8.12
CA PHE A 112 12.85 9.02 -9.53
C PHE A 112 11.96 10.25 -9.74
N LEU A 113 10.87 10.35 -8.95
CA LEU A 113 10.00 11.53 -8.98
C LEU A 113 10.76 12.79 -8.53
N GLY A 114 11.43 12.73 -7.38
CA GLY A 114 12.15 13.88 -6.83
C GLY A 114 13.30 14.39 -7.73
N LYS A 115 13.89 13.49 -8.53
CA LYS A 115 14.94 13.85 -9.50
C LYS A 115 14.39 14.21 -10.88
N GLY A 116 13.07 14.15 -11.10
CA GLY A 116 12.44 14.44 -12.39
C GLY A 116 12.71 13.40 -13.47
N TYR A 117 13.07 12.17 -13.11
CA TYR A 117 13.23 11.07 -14.08
C TYR A 117 11.86 10.52 -14.54
N VAL A 118 10.83 10.75 -13.75
CA VAL A 118 9.43 10.50 -14.08
C VAL A 118 8.59 11.71 -13.69
N ASP A 119 7.41 11.83 -14.31
CA ASP A 119 6.48 12.93 -14.07
C ASP A 119 5.56 12.62 -12.88
N ALA A 120 5.30 11.34 -12.63
CA ALA A 120 4.40 10.85 -11.59
C ALA A 120 4.84 9.50 -11.02
N VAL A 121 4.34 9.19 -9.83
CA VAL A 121 4.43 7.85 -9.20
C VAL A 121 3.06 7.43 -8.71
N ALA A 122 2.82 6.10 -8.63
CA ALA A 122 1.61 5.59 -8.03
C ALA A 122 1.93 4.60 -6.90
N ALA A 123 1.31 4.82 -5.74
CA ALA A 123 1.56 4.04 -4.52
C ALA A 123 0.42 4.24 -3.50
N HIS A 124 0.53 3.57 -2.36
CA HIS A 124 -0.30 3.83 -1.19
C HIS A 124 -0.06 5.24 -0.64
N GLU A 125 -1.14 5.98 -0.34
CA GLU A 125 -1.11 7.35 0.19
C GLU A 125 -0.21 7.46 1.42
N GLU A 126 -0.33 6.54 2.37
CA GLU A 126 0.44 6.54 3.61
C GLU A 126 1.95 6.44 3.34
N SER A 127 2.32 5.66 2.34
CA SER A 127 3.72 5.51 1.93
C SER A 127 4.29 6.77 1.30
N VAL A 128 3.49 7.48 0.50
CA VAL A 128 3.88 8.79 -0.08
C VAL A 128 4.05 9.81 1.03
N VAL A 129 3.06 9.93 1.93
CA VAL A 129 3.07 10.87 3.05
C VAL A 129 4.27 10.62 3.98
N GLN A 130 4.56 9.34 4.28
CA GLN A 130 5.70 9.00 5.11
C GLN A 130 7.03 9.38 4.44
N TYR A 131 7.18 9.07 3.16
CA TYR A 131 8.39 9.46 2.41
C TYR A 131 8.58 10.99 2.39
N MET A 132 7.51 11.76 2.18
CA MET A 132 7.56 13.22 2.22
C MET A 132 8.06 13.74 3.57
N LYS A 133 7.60 13.13 4.68
CA LYS A 133 8.04 13.49 6.04
C LYS A 133 9.49 13.12 6.31
N ASP A 134 9.91 11.92 5.91
CA ASP A 134 11.24 11.37 6.22
C ASP A 134 12.36 12.06 5.42
N TYR A 135 12.07 12.52 4.20
CA TYR A 135 13.05 13.06 3.26
C TYR A 135 12.83 14.53 2.90
N ASP A 136 11.89 15.21 3.57
CA ASP A 136 11.50 16.61 3.26
C ASP A 136 11.19 16.82 1.77
N ALA A 137 10.48 15.83 1.18
CA ALA A 137 10.16 15.85 -0.24
C ALA A 137 8.87 16.62 -0.51
N SER A 138 8.91 17.53 -1.48
CA SER A 138 7.77 18.38 -1.86
C SER A 138 6.98 17.73 -3.00
N PHE A 139 6.14 16.75 -2.65
CA PHE A 139 5.22 16.12 -3.56
C PHE A 139 3.79 16.60 -3.31
N ARG A 140 2.97 16.48 -4.34
CA ARG A 140 1.51 16.70 -4.28
C ARG A 140 0.81 15.43 -4.70
N ILE A 141 -0.14 14.98 -3.88
CA ILE A 141 -1.00 13.83 -4.15
C ILE A 141 -2.22 14.35 -4.93
N LEU A 142 -2.61 13.64 -6.00
CA LEU A 142 -3.83 13.95 -6.73
C LEU A 142 -5.05 13.63 -5.85
N GLU A 143 -6.08 14.48 -5.91
CA GLU A 143 -7.31 14.28 -5.14
C GLU A 143 -8.06 13.01 -5.55
N GLU A 144 -8.02 12.69 -6.84
CA GLU A 144 -8.66 11.53 -7.43
C GLU A 144 -7.84 10.27 -7.17
N PRO A 145 -8.33 9.32 -6.33
CA PRO A 145 -7.60 8.08 -6.07
C PRO A 145 -7.74 7.11 -7.24
N LEU A 146 -6.74 6.26 -7.43
CA LEU A 146 -6.86 5.11 -8.34
C LEU A 146 -7.87 4.10 -7.80
N MET A 147 -7.77 3.78 -6.51
CA MET A 147 -8.69 2.88 -5.80
C MET A 147 -8.56 3.07 -4.30
N ILE A 148 -9.56 2.58 -3.57
CA ILE A 148 -9.51 2.43 -2.11
C ILE A 148 -9.54 0.92 -1.83
N THR A 149 -8.70 0.45 -0.91
CA THR A 149 -8.54 -0.98 -0.63
C THR A 149 -8.28 -1.23 0.85
N GLY A 150 -8.74 -2.38 1.35
CA GLY A 150 -8.38 -2.86 2.68
C GLY A 150 -6.95 -3.37 2.71
N ILE A 151 -6.21 -2.99 3.75
CA ILE A 151 -4.88 -3.51 4.03
C ILE A 151 -4.99 -4.54 5.14
N GLY A 152 -4.51 -5.74 4.86
CA GLY A 152 -4.50 -6.86 5.81
C GLY A 152 -3.10 -7.36 6.11
N VAL A 153 -3.03 -8.33 7.02
CA VAL A 153 -1.85 -9.14 7.30
C VAL A 153 -2.04 -10.48 6.59
N ALA A 154 -1.14 -10.81 5.68
CA ALA A 154 -1.20 -12.04 4.90
C ALA A 154 -0.27 -13.11 5.47
N PHE A 155 -0.84 -14.29 5.67
CA PHE A 155 -0.14 -15.52 6.05
C PHE A 155 -0.15 -16.50 4.86
N ALA A 156 0.69 -17.52 4.92
CA ALA A 156 0.60 -18.61 3.95
C ALA A 156 -0.84 -19.16 3.90
N LYS A 157 -1.31 -19.55 2.72
CA LYS A 157 -2.69 -20.05 2.54
C LYS A 157 -2.99 -21.24 3.45
N ASP A 158 -2.00 -22.11 3.66
CA ASP A 158 -2.10 -23.34 4.44
C ASP A 158 -1.61 -23.17 5.88
N ASP A 159 -1.43 -21.93 6.38
CA ASP A 159 -1.02 -21.70 7.76
C ASP A 159 -2.11 -22.16 8.73
N ASP A 160 -1.82 -23.23 9.49
CA ASP A 160 -2.73 -23.85 10.46
C ASP A 160 -2.36 -23.57 11.93
N ARG A 161 -1.38 -22.68 12.17
CA ARG A 161 -0.88 -22.37 13.53
C ARG A 161 -1.87 -21.60 14.40
N GLY A 162 -2.97 -21.11 13.83
CA GLY A 162 -3.97 -20.31 14.54
C GLY A 162 -3.54 -18.85 14.82
N ILE A 163 -2.36 -18.44 14.34
CA ILE A 163 -1.84 -17.08 14.53
C ILE A 163 -2.65 -16.07 13.73
N CYS A 164 -3.09 -16.45 12.53
CA CYS A 164 -3.90 -15.59 11.67
C CYS A 164 -5.21 -15.20 12.37
N GLU A 165 -5.95 -16.17 12.91
CA GLU A 165 -7.22 -15.95 13.61
C GLU A 165 -7.03 -15.13 14.88
N GLN A 166 -5.97 -15.41 15.64
CA GLN A 166 -5.64 -14.63 16.83
C GLN A 166 -5.28 -13.19 16.48
N MET A 167 -4.59 -12.99 15.35
CA MET A 167 -4.26 -11.65 14.84
C MET A 167 -5.52 -10.89 14.44
N ASP A 168 -6.39 -11.55 13.68
CA ASP A 168 -7.65 -10.97 13.21
C ASP A 168 -8.53 -10.51 14.37
N GLN A 169 -8.77 -11.39 15.35
CA GLN A 169 -9.48 -11.04 16.57
C GLN A 169 -8.81 -9.86 17.31
N THR A 170 -7.50 -9.88 17.45
CA THR A 170 -6.75 -8.82 18.14
C THR A 170 -6.88 -7.47 17.43
N LEU A 171 -6.84 -7.45 16.09
CA LEU A 171 -7.01 -6.24 15.31
C LEU A 171 -8.42 -5.66 15.46
N GLU A 172 -9.44 -6.51 15.48
CA GLU A 172 -10.82 -6.10 15.72
C GLU A 172 -11.02 -5.54 17.15
N GLU A 173 -10.48 -6.20 18.18
CA GLU A 173 -10.49 -5.67 19.55
C GLU A 173 -9.80 -4.29 19.63
N MET A 174 -8.70 -4.10 18.92
CA MET A 174 -7.98 -2.82 18.86
C MET A 174 -8.78 -1.73 18.15
N ARG A 175 -9.59 -2.10 17.16
CA ARG A 175 -10.52 -1.19 16.49
C ARG A 175 -11.61 -0.74 17.45
N GLN A 176 -12.24 -1.69 18.13
CA GLN A 176 -13.35 -1.45 19.05
C GLN A 176 -12.97 -0.62 20.27
N ASP A 177 -11.80 -0.84 20.87
CA ASP A 177 -11.37 -0.12 22.06
C ASP A 177 -10.62 1.20 21.77
N GLY A 178 -10.55 1.59 20.48
CA GLY A 178 -9.93 2.85 20.04
C GLY A 178 -8.40 2.82 19.98
N THR A 179 -7.76 1.67 20.22
CA THR A 179 -6.29 1.55 20.14
C THR A 179 -5.80 1.79 18.72
N SER A 180 -6.48 1.25 17.70
CA SER A 180 -6.14 1.47 16.30
C SER A 180 -6.22 2.95 15.93
N LEU A 181 -7.29 3.65 16.33
CA LEU A 181 -7.44 5.09 16.12
C LEU A 181 -6.27 5.89 16.73
N LYS A 182 -5.91 5.56 17.97
CA LYS A 182 -4.80 6.22 18.67
C LYS A 182 -3.45 5.98 18.02
N ILE A 183 -3.22 4.78 17.46
CA ILE A 183 -1.97 4.46 16.76
C ILE A 183 -1.90 5.20 15.43
N ILE A 184 -2.94 5.12 14.61
CA ILE A 184 -3.00 5.78 13.29
C ILE A 184 -2.82 7.29 13.45
N GLY A 185 -3.48 7.92 14.41
CA GLY A 185 -3.40 9.36 14.68
C GLY A 185 -2.04 9.89 15.12
N LYS A 186 -1.06 9.00 15.35
CA LYS A 186 0.34 9.43 15.55
C LYS A 186 1.08 9.71 14.25
N TYR A 187 0.59 9.18 13.13
CA TYR A 187 1.29 9.17 11.86
C TYR A 187 0.50 9.89 10.76
N LEU A 188 -0.84 9.79 10.80
CA LEU A 188 -1.74 10.27 9.77
C LEU A 188 -2.75 11.25 10.36
N ASP A 189 -3.04 12.29 9.60
CA ASP A 189 -4.11 13.23 9.91
C ASP A 189 -5.47 12.58 9.64
N ASP A 190 -6.51 12.97 10.38
CA ASP A 190 -7.86 12.41 10.27
C ASP A 190 -7.90 10.87 10.30
N PRO A 191 -7.45 10.24 11.42
CA PRO A 191 -7.25 8.80 11.50
C PRO A 191 -8.56 7.99 11.37
N GLN A 192 -9.73 8.62 11.58
CA GLN A 192 -11.03 7.94 11.50
C GLN A 192 -11.32 7.44 10.08
N LYS A 193 -10.96 8.20 9.05
CA LYS A 193 -11.19 7.81 7.65
C LYS A 193 -10.47 6.52 7.25
N TYR A 194 -9.37 6.19 7.95
CA TYR A 194 -8.59 4.98 7.68
C TYR A 194 -9.14 3.73 8.39
N LEU A 195 -10.15 3.89 9.25
CA LEU A 195 -10.83 2.79 9.96
C LEU A 195 -12.17 2.40 9.31
N GLU A 196 -12.56 3.02 8.21
CA GLU A 196 -13.73 2.66 7.41
C GLU A 196 -13.39 1.45 6.52
N VAL A 197 -13.35 0.25 7.12
CA VAL A 197 -12.84 -0.98 6.50
C VAL A 197 -13.91 -2.04 6.22
N ASP A 198 -15.14 -1.87 6.70
CA ASP A 198 -16.15 -2.92 6.75
C ASP A 198 -16.52 -3.54 5.38
N ASP A 199 -16.34 -2.79 4.30
CA ASP A 199 -16.63 -3.23 2.92
C ASP A 199 -15.35 -3.48 2.07
N LEU A 200 -14.18 -3.58 2.70
CA LEU A 200 -12.89 -3.61 2.00
C LEU A 200 -12.12 -4.94 2.11
N GLY A 201 -12.74 -5.97 2.64
CA GLY A 201 -12.16 -7.31 2.85
C GLY A 201 -12.59 -8.34 1.82
#